data_a171266a6547cb1a61bf9cefbe12f7fa
#
_entry.id   a171266a6547cb1a61bf9cefbe12f7fa
#
_cell.length_a   1.000
_cell.length_b   1.000
_cell.length_c   1.000
_cell.angle_alpha   90.00
_cell.angle_beta   90.00
_cell.angle_gamma   90.00
#
_symmetry.space_group_name_H-M   'P 1'
#
loop_
_entity.id
_entity.type
_entity.pdbx_description
1 polymer ?
#
loop_
_entity_poly.entity_id
_entity_poly.type
_entity_poly.pdbx_seq_one_letter_code
_entity_poly.pdbx_strand_id
1 'polypeptide(L)'
;METTKFDELGISQPILRAIKEMGFEEATPIQSQAIPVVLSGQDIIGQAQTGTGKTASFGIPLLMKVDPSNKKTQAIVLSPTRELAIQSAEEIRKFSKYMHGVKLLCVYGGQDIGRQIKALKGGAQIIIGTPGRVMDHLRRKTIRCDYVDTIVLDEADEMLNMGFREDIETILEYIPNEDHQTVLFSATMPKSILDITKKYQKKDAKHIKITKKELTVPSIEQYYYDVRRHDKVDVLTRLLEYYSPKLSVVFCNTKKMVDELANELNSRGYLAEALHGDMKQIQRDRVMKNFRNGKTEILIATDVAARGIDVDDIEAVFNFDIPQDDEYYVHRIGRTGRAGRTGRAFSFVRGKEVYKLKDIMRYCKTKIYAQPIPSRDDVAAIKADKVLDNIANIIENEDLREMIDLIEEQVNSADYTAMDIAAAFLKQAISSVDLSNDTDEDDYDLEGDTGAEDGMVRLFINIGKKQKIRPGDILGAVAGEAKIPGKVVGTIDMYDNYTFVEVPGKYGKDVLKAMKNVKIKGKNVNVEPANGKRNRK
;
A
#
# COMPACT_ATOMS: atom_id res chain seq x y z
N MET A 1 20.46 11.84 20.49
CA MET A 1 21.39 12.33 19.47
C MET A 1 21.26 13.83 19.50
N GLU A 2 22.37 14.55 19.65
CA GLU A 2 22.32 16.01 19.64
C GLU A 2 21.82 16.48 18.29
N THR A 3 20.82 17.33 18.27
CA THR A 3 20.31 18.01 17.08
C THR A 3 21.24 19.18 16.76
N THR A 4 21.67 19.28 15.51
CA THR A 4 22.57 20.33 15.02
C THR A 4 21.74 21.32 14.22
N LYS A 5 21.92 22.62 14.43
CA LYS A 5 21.24 23.63 13.63
C LYS A 5 21.87 23.73 12.25
N PHE A 6 21.06 24.10 11.24
CA PHE A 6 21.56 24.22 9.86
C PHE A 6 22.64 25.30 9.69
N ASP A 7 22.62 26.36 10.47
CA ASP A 7 23.63 27.42 10.45
C ASP A 7 25.01 26.97 10.96
N GLU A 8 25.08 25.90 11.74
CA GLU A 8 26.34 25.29 12.21
C GLU A 8 27.00 24.35 11.16
N LEU A 9 26.28 24.02 10.07
CA LEU A 9 26.74 23.08 9.03
C LEU A 9 27.54 23.74 7.91
N GLY A 10 27.91 25.03 8.02
CA GLY A 10 28.68 25.74 7.01
C GLY A 10 27.93 26.04 5.71
N ILE A 11 26.59 26.11 5.78
CA ILE A 11 25.70 26.32 4.63
C ILE A 11 25.66 27.83 4.27
N SER A 12 25.63 28.15 2.97
CA SER A 12 25.60 29.54 2.50
C SER A 12 24.29 30.26 2.85
N GLN A 13 24.37 31.58 3.07
CA GLN A 13 23.23 32.40 3.50
C GLN A 13 21.99 32.33 2.59
N PRO A 14 22.12 32.29 1.24
CA PRO A 14 20.94 32.13 0.37
C PRO A 14 20.18 30.82 0.61
N ILE A 15 20.91 29.71 0.85
CA ILE A 15 20.31 28.40 1.13
C ILE A 15 19.72 28.37 2.54
N LEU A 16 20.42 28.89 3.56
CA LEU A 16 19.90 29.01 4.92
C LEU A 16 18.58 29.81 4.98
N ARG A 17 18.50 30.89 4.20
CA ARG A 17 17.26 31.66 4.08
C ARG A 17 16.11 30.83 3.52
N ALA A 18 16.38 30.01 2.49
CA ALA A 18 15.38 29.13 1.91
C ALA A 18 14.93 28.04 2.90
N ILE A 19 15.87 27.41 3.62
CA ILE A 19 15.62 26.40 4.65
C ILE A 19 14.72 26.96 5.76
N LYS A 20 15.03 28.16 6.25
CA LYS A 20 14.27 28.84 7.30
C LYS A 20 12.84 29.17 6.85
N GLU A 21 12.67 29.62 5.60
CA GLU A 21 11.35 29.89 5.03
C GLU A 21 10.51 28.62 4.86
N MET A 22 11.16 27.46 4.65
CA MET A 22 10.51 26.15 4.62
C MET A 22 10.13 25.62 6.02
N GLY A 23 10.47 26.34 7.09
CA GLY A 23 10.16 25.97 8.47
C GLY A 23 11.09 24.93 9.08
N PHE A 24 12.27 24.69 8.49
CA PHE A 24 13.26 23.78 9.06
C PHE A 24 14.22 24.54 9.98
N GLU A 25 14.29 24.16 11.24
CA GLU A 25 15.18 24.77 12.25
C GLU A 25 16.39 23.88 12.54
N GLU A 26 16.18 22.58 12.68
CA GLU A 26 17.18 21.59 13.06
C GLU A 26 17.40 20.55 11.96
N ALA A 27 18.65 20.19 11.78
CA ALA A 27 19.04 19.14 10.83
C ALA A 27 18.72 17.75 11.40
N THR A 28 18.17 16.89 10.57
CA THR A 28 17.97 15.48 10.92
C THR A 28 19.32 14.76 11.12
N PRO A 29 19.37 13.60 11.81
CA PRO A 29 20.63 12.89 12.05
C PRO A 29 21.41 12.52 10.77
N ILE A 30 20.72 12.25 9.64
CA ILE A 30 21.41 11.99 8.37
C ILE A 30 21.96 13.29 7.77
N GLN A 31 21.23 14.39 7.87
CA GLN A 31 21.66 15.69 7.35
C GLN A 31 22.86 16.22 8.11
N SER A 32 22.83 16.20 9.46
CA SER A 32 23.93 16.68 10.30
C SER A 32 25.25 15.94 10.05
N GLN A 33 25.18 14.63 9.75
CA GLN A 33 26.36 13.83 9.48
C GLN A 33 26.80 13.87 8.01
N ALA A 34 25.86 13.87 7.04
CA ALA A 34 26.19 13.76 5.64
C ALA A 34 26.58 15.09 5.00
N ILE A 35 25.91 16.21 5.33
CA ILE A 35 26.17 17.51 4.70
C ILE A 35 27.64 17.91 4.82
N PRO A 36 28.30 17.90 6.00
CA PRO A 36 29.71 18.29 6.11
C PRO A 36 30.63 17.39 5.29
N VAL A 37 30.36 16.08 5.25
CA VAL A 37 31.19 15.11 4.53
C VAL A 37 31.05 15.29 3.01
N VAL A 38 29.83 15.51 2.50
CA VAL A 38 29.63 15.78 1.07
C VAL A 38 30.26 17.11 0.67
N LEU A 39 30.19 18.13 1.51
CA LEU A 39 30.84 19.43 1.29
C LEU A 39 32.36 19.32 1.23
N SER A 40 32.99 18.44 2.03
CA SER A 40 34.43 18.20 1.99
C SER A 40 34.91 17.50 0.72
N GLY A 41 34.01 16.99 -0.13
CA GLY A 41 34.36 16.25 -1.35
C GLY A 41 34.64 14.76 -1.13
N GLN A 42 34.46 14.26 0.10
CA GLN A 42 34.61 12.84 0.40
C GLN A 42 33.40 12.03 -0.07
N ASP A 43 33.64 10.82 -0.57
CA ASP A 43 32.57 9.88 -0.94
C ASP A 43 31.81 9.43 0.30
N ILE A 44 30.49 9.21 0.13
CA ILE A 44 29.68 8.71 1.25
C ILE A 44 28.79 7.53 0.84
N ILE A 45 28.54 6.69 1.82
CA ILE A 45 27.46 5.69 1.83
C ILE A 45 26.50 6.08 2.95
N GLY A 46 25.38 6.70 2.58
CA GLY A 46 24.33 7.11 3.52
C GLY A 46 23.27 6.02 3.64
N GLN A 47 23.31 5.24 4.73
CA GLN A 47 22.28 4.24 5.00
C GLN A 47 21.18 4.83 5.87
N ALA A 48 20.05 5.21 5.25
CA ALA A 48 18.90 5.81 5.93
C ALA A 48 17.59 5.52 5.18
N GLN A 49 16.48 5.41 5.92
CA GLN A 49 15.15 5.17 5.36
C GLN A 49 14.60 6.37 4.58
N THR A 50 13.53 6.18 3.80
CA THR A 50 12.79 7.26 3.16
C THR A 50 12.17 8.20 4.22
N GLY A 51 12.03 9.48 3.89
CA GLY A 51 11.46 10.48 4.81
C GLY A 51 12.41 10.95 5.92
N THR A 52 13.70 10.59 5.89
CA THR A 52 14.71 11.06 6.86
C THR A 52 15.40 12.36 6.45
N GLY A 53 15.05 12.94 5.29
CA GLY A 53 15.68 14.16 4.76
C GLY A 53 16.93 13.92 3.92
N LYS A 54 17.05 12.75 3.25
CA LYS A 54 18.16 12.41 2.36
C LYS A 54 18.36 13.44 1.24
N THR A 55 17.28 13.93 0.63
CA THR A 55 17.36 14.91 -0.47
C THR A 55 18.12 16.17 -0.05
N ALA A 56 17.86 16.70 1.13
CA ALA A 56 18.61 17.84 1.66
C ALA A 56 20.08 17.49 1.92
N SER A 57 20.37 16.24 2.35
CA SER A 57 21.73 15.77 2.66
C SER A 57 22.67 15.81 1.46
N PHE A 58 22.17 15.63 0.24
CA PHE A 58 22.95 15.77 -0.98
C PHE A 58 22.63 17.05 -1.78
N GLY A 59 21.39 17.49 -1.79
CA GLY A 59 20.93 18.62 -2.59
C GLY A 59 21.54 19.95 -2.13
N ILE A 60 21.63 20.17 -0.82
CA ILE A 60 22.28 21.38 -0.26
C ILE A 60 23.77 21.43 -0.63
N PRO A 61 24.59 20.38 -0.39
CA PRO A 61 25.98 20.38 -0.84
C PRO A 61 26.14 20.52 -2.35
N LEU A 62 25.32 19.89 -3.17
CA LEU A 62 25.36 20.06 -4.63
C LEU A 62 25.18 21.52 -5.04
N LEU A 63 24.19 22.21 -4.46
CA LEU A 63 23.95 23.63 -4.72
C LEU A 63 25.12 24.52 -4.33
N MET A 64 25.83 24.17 -3.26
CA MET A 64 26.99 24.92 -2.78
C MET A 64 28.23 24.71 -3.63
N LYS A 65 28.38 23.54 -4.27
CA LYS A 65 29.53 23.19 -5.10
C LYS A 65 29.43 23.67 -6.54
N VAL A 66 28.20 23.84 -7.04
CA VAL A 66 27.94 24.23 -8.43
C VAL A 66 28.41 25.65 -8.70
N ASP A 67 29.18 25.85 -9.77
CA ASP A 67 29.51 27.15 -10.35
C ASP A 67 28.38 27.62 -11.29
N PRO A 68 27.61 28.67 -10.92
CA PRO A 68 26.53 29.18 -11.76
C PRO A 68 26.99 29.82 -13.08
N SER A 69 28.23 30.22 -13.17
CA SER A 69 28.81 30.83 -14.38
C SER A 69 29.09 29.79 -15.48
N ASN A 70 29.37 28.56 -15.08
CA ASN A 70 29.59 27.45 -16.00
C ASN A 70 28.23 26.73 -16.30
N LYS A 71 27.74 26.92 -17.52
CA LYS A 71 26.46 26.33 -17.99
C LYS A 71 26.53 24.83 -18.29
N LYS A 72 27.65 24.16 -18.07
CA LYS A 72 27.83 22.72 -18.29
C LYS A 72 27.27 21.91 -17.13
N THR A 73 26.98 20.64 -17.38
CA THR A 73 26.55 19.70 -16.34
C THR A 73 27.71 19.42 -15.39
N GLN A 74 27.50 19.68 -14.11
CA GLN A 74 28.47 19.54 -13.02
C GLN A 74 28.08 18.44 -12.03
N ALA A 75 26.78 18.15 -11.93
CA ALA A 75 26.31 17.06 -11.09
C ALA A 75 25.18 16.26 -11.75
N ILE A 76 25.17 14.96 -11.48
CA ILE A 76 24.10 14.04 -11.90
C ILE A 76 23.52 13.37 -10.65
N VAL A 77 22.19 13.35 -10.53
CA VAL A 77 21.45 12.62 -9.51
C VAL A 77 20.62 11.54 -10.19
N LEU A 78 20.85 10.29 -9.85
CA LEU A 78 20.05 9.16 -10.32
C LEU A 78 19.02 8.77 -9.27
N SER A 79 17.78 8.60 -9.70
CA SER A 79 16.64 8.17 -8.87
C SER A 79 15.89 7.02 -9.56
N PRO A 80 15.33 6.04 -8.84
CA PRO A 80 14.73 4.84 -9.42
C PRO A 80 13.48 5.13 -10.25
N THR A 81 12.71 6.12 -9.87
CA THR A 81 11.45 6.48 -10.51
C THR A 81 11.39 7.95 -10.90
N ARG A 82 10.50 8.27 -11.82
CA ARG A 82 10.27 9.66 -12.26
C ARG A 82 9.74 10.51 -11.13
N GLU A 83 8.82 9.95 -10.36
CA GLU A 83 8.16 10.61 -9.27
C GLU A 83 9.19 11.09 -8.24
N LEU A 84 10.14 10.21 -7.87
CA LEU A 84 11.26 10.56 -6.99
C LEU A 84 12.22 11.57 -7.63
N ALA A 85 12.53 11.42 -8.92
CA ALA A 85 13.37 12.39 -9.63
C ALA A 85 12.72 13.79 -9.66
N ILE A 86 11.41 13.87 -9.89
CA ILE A 86 10.65 15.13 -9.86
C ILE A 86 10.64 15.70 -8.45
N GLN A 87 10.33 14.89 -7.43
CA GLN A 87 10.31 15.29 -6.04
C GLN A 87 11.66 15.85 -5.60
N SER A 88 12.76 15.13 -5.86
CA SER A 88 14.11 15.61 -5.54
C SER A 88 14.43 16.91 -6.27
N ALA A 89 14.03 17.06 -7.55
CA ALA A 89 14.23 18.29 -8.30
C ALA A 89 13.44 19.47 -7.72
N GLU A 90 12.21 19.25 -7.29
CA GLU A 90 11.37 20.28 -6.67
C GLU A 90 11.91 20.70 -5.31
N GLU A 91 12.35 19.74 -4.49
CA GLU A 91 12.95 20.02 -3.19
C GLU A 91 14.25 20.81 -3.34
N ILE A 92 15.16 20.40 -4.24
CA ILE A 92 16.40 21.13 -4.49
C ILE A 92 16.13 22.55 -5.07
N ARG A 93 15.09 22.72 -5.91
CA ARG A 93 14.67 24.06 -6.36
C ARG A 93 14.24 24.96 -5.22
N LYS A 94 13.51 24.42 -4.22
CA LYS A 94 13.13 25.18 -3.03
C LYS A 94 14.37 25.67 -2.27
N PHE A 95 15.39 24.82 -2.07
CA PHE A 95 16.65 25.22 -1.45
C PHE A 95 17.41 26.28 -2.27
N SER A 96 17.32 26.24 -3.61
CA SER A 96 17.98 27.18 -4.51
C SER A 96 17.22 28.51 -4.74
N LYS A 97 16.08 28.72 -4.06
CA LYS A 97 15.17 29.85 -4.28
C LYS A 97 15.87 31.23 -4.33
N TYR A 98 16.88 31.42 -3.52
CA TYR A 98 17.66 32.68 -3.42
C TYR A 98 19.02 32.63 -4.12
N MET A 99 19.27 31.58 -4.91
CA MET A 99 20.49 31.44 -5.73
C MET A 99 20.21 31.87 -7.16
N HIS A 100 21.10 32.71 -7.73
CA HIS A 100 20.98 33.14 -9.12
C HIS A 100 21.87 32.30 -10.05
N GLY A 101 21.36 32.01 -11.25
CA GLY A 101 22.14 31.35 -12.31
C GLY A 101 22.19 29.83 -12.24
N VAL A 102 21.75 29.19 -11.15
CA VAL A 102 21.70 27.74 -11.03
C VAL A 102 20.47 27.19 -11.74
N LYS A 103 20.68 26.22 -12.62
CA LYS A 103 19.62 25.52 -13.38
C LYS A 103 19.65 24.04 -13.11
N LEU A 104 18.50 23.52 -12.68
CA LEU A 104 18.24 22.09 -12.50
C LEU A 104 17.34 21.59 -13.62
N LEU A 105 17.68 20.45 -14.19
CA LEU A 105 16.85 19.79 -15.19
C LEU A 105 16.52 18.37 -14.77
N CYS A 106 15.22 18.06 -14.76
CA CYS A 106 14.75 16.70 -14.52
C CYS A 106 14.57 15.96 -15.86
N VAL A 107 15.18 14.76 -16.01
CA VAL A 107 15.11 13.93 -17.21
C VAL A 107 14.63 12.52 -16.88
N TYR A 108 13.53 12.10 -17.50
CA TYR A 108 12.91 10.81 -17.24
C TYR A 108 12.16 10.29 -18.46
N GLY A 109 11.91 8.99 -18.49
CA GLY A 109 11.18 8.33 -19.58
C GLY A 109 9.71 8.77 -19.66
N GLY A 110 9.03 8.63 -20.84
CA GLY A 110 7.62 8.94 -21.10
C GLY A 110 7.30 10.42 -21.35
N GLN A 111 8.27 11.31 -21.18
CA GLN A 111 8.24 12.68 -21.69
C GLN A 111 8.91 12.72 -23.06
N ASP A 112 8.44 13.64 -23.93
CA ASP A 112 9.09 13.89 -25.21
C ASP A 112 10.57 14.27 -25.03
N ILE A 113 11.46 13.49 -25.68
CA ILE A 113 12.89 13.68 -25.54
C ILE A 113 13.38 15.00 -26.17
N GLY A 114 12.69 15.48 -27.22
CA GLY A 114 13.02 16.73 -27.89
C GLY A 114 12.91 17.94 -26.97
N ARG A 115 11.90 17.95 -26.08
CA ARG A 115 11.76 18.98 -25.05
C ARG A 115 12.93 18.96 -24.07
N GLN A 116 13.36 17.77 -23.63
CA GLN A 116 14.51 17.62 -22.73
C GLN A 116 15.82 18.05 -23.43
N ILE A 117 16.01 17.69 -24.70
CA ILE A 117 17.17 18.13 -25.50
C ILE A 117 17.19 19.65 -25.64
N LYS A 118 16.05 20.29 -25.91
CA LYS A 118 15.96 21.76 -26.00
C LYS A 118 16.34 22.42 -24.66
N ALA A 119 15.88 21.86 -23.54
CA ALA A 119 16.22 22.36 -22.22
C ALA A 119 17.71 22.18 -21.89
N LEU A 120 18.30 21.03 -22.22
CA LEU A 120 19.74 20.75 -22.07
C LEU A 120 20.61 21.73 -22.86
N LYS A 121 20.21 22.10 -24.08
CA LYS A 121 20.91 23.14 -24.88
C LYS A 121 20.93 24.52 -24.22
N GLY A 122 19.93 24.81 -23.38
CA GLY A 122 19.87 26.01 -22.54
C GLY A 122 20.83 26.02 -21.36
N GLY A 123 21.54 24.90 -21.14
CA GLY A 123 22.44 24.67 -20.01
C GLY A 123 21.72 24.26 -18.75
N ALA A 124 22.23 23.24 -18.05
CA ALA A 124 21.79 22.79 -16.75
C ALA A 124 22.99 22.25 -15.98
N GLN A 125 23.27 22.84 -14.83
CA GLN A 125 24.39 22.42 -13.99
C GLN A 125 24.09 21.12 -13.24
N ILE A 126 22.85 20.93 -12.83
CA ILE A 126 22.43 19.72 -12.10
C ILE A 126 21.38 19.00 -12.93
N ILE A 127 21.65 17.75 -13.24
CA ILE A 127 20.70 16.84 -13.90
C ILE A 127 20.19 15.84 -12.87
N ILE A 128 18.88 15.70 -12.77
CA ILE A 128 18.22 14.72 -11.93
C ILE A 128 17.40 13.80 -12.82
N GLY A 129 17.59 12.50 -12.74
CA GLY A 129 16.88 11.63 -13.68
C GLY A 129 16.85 10.16 -13.34
N THR A 130 16.06 9.43 -14.13
CA THR A 130 16.05 7.96 -14.07
C THR A 130 17.18 7.39 -14.92
N PRO A 131 17.84 6.27 -14.49
CA PRO A 131 19.03 5.73 -15.16
C PRO A 131 18.84 5.55 -16.66
N GLY A 132 17.81 4.84 -17.12
CA GLY A 132 17.59 4.58 -18.53
C GLY A 132 17.42 5.84 -19.40
N ARG A 133 16.85 6.95 -18.88
CA ARG A 133 16.72 8.21 -19.64
C ARG A 133 18.04 8.99 -19.65
N VAL A 134 18.78 8.98 -18.55
CA VAL A 134 20.12 9.56 -18.51
C VAL A 134 21.03 8.85 -19.52
N MET A 135 21.00 7.52 -19.57
CA MET A 135 21.69 6.70 -20.57
C MET A 135 21.32 7.07 -22.02
N ASP A 136 20.03 7.27 -22.30
CA ASP A 136 19.55 7.67 -23.63
C ASP A 136 20.16 9.04 -24.04
N HIS A 137 20.23 9.99 -23.12
CA HIS A 137 20.89 11.28 -23.36
C HIS A 137 22.40 11.19 -23.51
N LEU A 138 23.08 10.31 -22.75
CA LEU A 138 24.54 10.08 -22.89
C LEU A 138 24.87 9.45 -24.23
N ARG A 139 24.14 8.40 -24.64
CA ARG A 139 24.30 7.77 -25.98
C ARG A 139 24.09 8.77 -27.14
N ARG A 140 23.14 9.70 -26.96
CA ARG A 140 22.87 10.79 -27.91
C ARG A 140 23.85 11.97 -27.81
N LYS A 141 24.79 11.93 -26.85
CA LYS A 141 25.72 13.02 -26.54
C LYS A 141 25.04 14.37 -26.25
N THR A 142 23.80 14.33 -25.77
CA THR A 142 23.05 15.52 -25.37
C THR A 142 23.30 15.90 -23.90
N ILE A 143 23.71 14.95 -23.08
CA ILE A 143 24.39 15.15 -21.79
C ILE A 143 25.88 14.86 -22.03
N ARG A 144 26.74 15.73 -21.54
CA ARG A 144 28.21 15.56 -21.55
C ARG A 144 28.72 15.60 -20.13
N CYS A 145 29.58 14.65 -19.77
CA CYS A 145 30.10 14.47 -18.43
C CYS A 145 31.46 15.11 -18.19
N ASP A 146 32.01 15.89 -19.17
CA ASP A 146 33.34 16.48 -19.10
C ASP A 146 33.59 17.38 -17.87
N TYR A 147 32.49 17.90 -17.25
CA TYR A 147 32.53 18.77 -16.09
C TYR A 147 31.81 18.19 -14.88
N VAL A 148 31.41 16.92 -14.96
CA VAL A 148 30.73 16.26 -13.84
C VAL A 148 31.75 15.91 -12.77
N ASP A 149 31.61 16.51 -11.61
CA ASP A 149 32.47 16.30 -10.45
C ASP A 149 31.76 15.57 -9.31
N THR A 150 30.42 15.48 -9.37
CA THR A 150 29.64 14.80 -8.34
C THR A 150 28.51 13.97 -8.97
N ILE A 151 28.43 12.71 -8.60
CA ILE A 151 27.28 11.84 -8.90
C ILE A 151 26.59 11.36 -7.62
N VAL A 152 25.27 11.41 -7.62
CA VAL A 152 24.44 10.93 -6.53
C VAL A 152 23.60 9.76 -6.98
N LEU A 153 23.63 8.66 -6.23
CA LEU A 153 22.76 7.50 -6.39
C LEU A 153 21.74 7.53 -5.24
N ASP A 154 20.53 8.02 -5.48
CA ASP A 154 19.46 8.07 -4.48
C ASP A 154 18.56 6.84 -4.60
N GLU A 155 18.26 6.21 -3.46
CA GLU A 155 17.56 4.91 -3.38
C GLU A 155 18.25 3.85 -4.29
N ALA A 156 19.56 3.68 -4.10
CA ALA A 156 20.38 2.81 -4.95
C ALA A 156 19.93 1.34 -4.91
N ASP A 157 19.51 0.83 -3.75
CA ASP A 157 18.92 -0.51 -3.59
C ASP A 157 17.70 -0.69 -4.49
N GLU A 158 16.84 0.31 -4.56
CA GLU A 158 15.65 0.29 -5.39
C GLU A 158 15.99 0.30 -6.88
N MET A 159 16.98 1.09 -7.30
CA MET A 159 17.45 1.08 -8.69
C MET A 159 17.97 -0.30 -9.10
N LEU A 160 18.71 -0.97 -8.21
CA LEU A 160 19.20 -2.33 -8.48
C LEU A 160 18.08 -3.37 -8.53
N ASN A 161 17.10 -3.27 -7.63
CA ASN A 161 15.92 -4.14 -7.61
C ASN A 161 15.07 -3.98 -8.88
N MET A 162 15.11 -2.81 -9.51
CA MET A 162 14.46 -2.53 -10.79
C MET A 162 15.28 -2.96 -12.01
N GLY A 163 16.48 -3.50 -11.82
CA GLY A 163 17.34 -3.99 -12.90
C GLY A 163 18.22 -2.92 -13.55
N PHE A 164 18.35 -1.72 -12.98
CA PHE A 164 19.18 -0.63 -13.52
C PHE A 164 20.68 -0.75 -13.23
N ARG A 165 21.15 -1.93 -12.80
CA ARG A 165 22.56 -2.12 -12.45
C ARG A 165 23.49 -1.75 -13.59
N GLU A 166 23.26 -2.32 -14.78
CA GLU A 166 24.09 -2.07 -15.96
C GLU A 166 24.05 -0.60 -16.41
N ASP A 167 22.87 0.03 -16.35
CA ASP A 167 22.72 1.45 -16.66
C ASP A 167 23.53 2.32 -15.70
N ILE A 168 23.47 2.04 -14.38
CA ILE A 168 24.25 2.78 -13.37
C ILE A 168 25.74 2.62 -13.59
N GLU A 169 26.23 1.38 -13.74
CA GLU A 169 27.65 1.10 -13.98
C GLU A 169 28.14 1.82 -15.25
N THR A 170 27.36 1.76 -16.32
CA THR A 170 27.70 2.47 -17.56
C THR A 170 27.70 3.99 -17.39
N ILE A 171 26.74 4.57 -16.67
CA ILE A 171 26.72 6.03 -16.41
C ILE A 171 27.96 6.46 -15.63
N LEU A 172 28.37 5.70 -14.63
CA LEU A 172 29.59 5.95 -13.85
C LEU A 172 30.84 5.91 -14.75
N GLU A 173 30.92 4.97 -15.68
CA GLU A 173 32.00 4.85 -16.65
C GLU A 173 32.04 5.99 -17.73
N TYR A 174 30.91 6.69 -17.95
CA TYR A 174 30.85 7.88 -18.81
C TYR A 174 31.44 9.13 -18.18
N ILE A 175 31.73 9.15 -16.88
CA ILE A 175 32.33 10.30 -16.18
C ILE A 175 33.85 10.19 -16.31
N PRO A 176 34.50 11.11 -17.06
CA PRO A 176 35.93 10.98 -17.34
C PRO A 176 36.83 11.39 -16.17
N ASN A 177 36.30 12.13 -15.22
CA ASN A 177 37.03 12.55 -14.02
C ASN A 177 37.08 11.40 -13.01
N GLU A 178 38.23 10.74 -12.90
CA GLU A 178 38.43 9.64 -11.93
C GLU A 178 38.31 10.09 -10.46
N ASP A 179 38.53 11.38 -10.20
CA ASP A 179 38.42 11.98 -8.87
C ASP A 179 37.01 12.52 -8.55
N HIS A 180 36.02 12.24 -9.39
CA HIS A 180 34.64 12.64 -9.08
C HIS A 180 34.16 12.09 -7.74
N GLN A 181 33.29 12.85 -7.08
CA GLN A 181 32.68 12.42 -5.84
C GLN A 181 31.46 11.52 -6.12
N THR A 182 31.39 10.36 -5.47
CA THR A 182 30.24 9.47 -5.52
C THR A 182 29.50 9.46 -4.18
N VAL A 183 28.26 9.95 -4.19
CA VAL A 183 27.36 10.03 -3.03
C VAL A 183 26.27 8.97 -3.20
N LEU A 184 26.25 7.97 -2.35
CA LEU A 184 25.28 6.87 -2.42
C LEU A 184 24.35 6.91 -1.21
N PHE A 185 23.03 6.97 -1.45
CA PHE A 185 22.00 6.78 -0.46
C PHE A 185 21.22 5.51 -0.73
N SER A 186 21.01 4.71 0.33
CA SER A 186 20.27 3.45 0.27
C SER A 186 19.59 3.19 1.61
N ALA A 187 18.43 2.56 1.60
CA ALA A 187 17.80 2.09 2.83
C ALA A 187 18.46 0.79 3.32
N THR A 188 18.85 -0.07 2.39
CA THR A 188 19.45 -1.39 2.64
C THR A 188 20.83 -1.52 2.01
N MET A 189 21.60 -2.49 2.47
CA MET A 189 22.97 -2.73 1.99
C MET A 189 23.15 -4.18 1.54
N PRO A 190 22.41 -4.63 0.50
CA PRO A 190 22.62 -5.95 -0.07
C PRO A 190 24.01 -6.05 -0.72
N LYS A 191 24.45 -7.28 -0.99
CA LYS A 191 25.75 -7.54 -1.60
C LYS A 191 25.96 -6.76 -2.91
N SER A 192 24.93 -6.63 -3.71
CA SER A 192 24.95 -5.87 -4.97
C SER A 192 25.29 -4.38 -4.79
N ILE A 193 24.80 -3.73 -3.74
CA ILE A 193 25.18 -2.35 -3.38
C ILE A 193 26.63 -2.30 -2.93
N LEU A 194 27.05 -3.24 -2.08
CA LEU A 194 28.45 -3.30 -1.61
C LEU A 194 29.42 -3.52 -2.77
N ASP A 195 29.04 -4.27 -3.80
CA ASP A 195 29.87 -4.47 -5.00
C ASP A 195 30.05 -3.16 -5.80
N ILE A 196 28.96 -2.37 -5.96
CA ILE A 196 29.02 -1.05 -6.61
C ILE A 196 29.91 -0.09 -5.80
N THR A 197 29.73 -0.02 -4.47
CA THR A 197 30.56 0.87 -3.64
C THR A 197 32.03 0.52 -3.72
N LYS A 198 32.39 -0.78 -3.69
CA LYS A 198 33.77 -1.22 -3.82
C LYS A 198 34.40 -0.89 -5.17
N LYS A 199 33.61 -0.89 -6.26
CA LYS A 199 34.12 -0.66 -7.63
C LYS A 199 34.24 0.82 -7.95
N TYR A 200 33.28 1.65 -7.51
CA TYR A 200 33.12 3.01 -7.98
C TYR A 200 33.28 4.11 -6.91
N GLN A 201 33.46 3.75 -5.65
CA GLN A 201 33.77 4.73 -4.61
C GLN A 201 35.24 4.65 -4.16
N LYS A 202 35.72 5.78 -3.68
CA LYS A 202 37.07 5.90 -3.11
C LYS A 202 37.18 5.04 -1.85
N LYS A 203 38.41 4.56 -1.56
CA LYS A 203 38.65 3.65 -0.41
C LYS A 203 38.34 4.31 0.95
N ASP A 204 38.37 5.61 1.03
CA ASP A 204 38.09 6.43 2.21
C ASP A 204 36.64 6.88 2.30
N ALA A 205 35.75 6.33 1.47
CA ALA A 205 34.31 6.61 1.51
C ALA A 205 33.74 6.45 2.92
N LYS A 206 33.03 7.46 3.42
CA LYS A 206 32.48 7.45 4.76
C LYS A 206 31.12 6.75 4.81
N HIS A 207 31.01 5.70 5.61
CA HIS A 207 29.74 5.02 5.83
C HIS A 207 28.98 5.68 7.00
N ILE A 208 27.90 6.36 6.69
CA ILE A 208 26.97 6.99 7.64
C ILE A 208 25.74 6.11 7.75
N LYS A 209 25.57 5.50 8.93
CA LYS A 209 24.47 4.59 9.19
C LYS A 209 23.55 5.17 10.25
N ILE A 210 22.35 5.56 9.84
CA ILE A 210 21.31 5.98 10.78
C ILE A 210 20.45 4.76 11.13
N THR A 211 20.82 4.11 12.25
CA THR A 211 20.06 2.97 12.76
C THR A 211 18.90 3.47 13.62
N LYS A 212 17.67 3.27 13.18
CA LYS A 212 16.54 3.19 14.10
C LYS A 212 16.53 1.79 14.71
N LYS A 213 16.16 1.66 15.99
CA LYS A 213 16.03 0.35 16.67
C LYS A 213 15.01 -0.55 15.98
N GLU A 214 14.03 0.05 15.30
CA GLU A 214 12.96 -0.60 14.54
C GLU A 214 12.99 -0.12 13.10
N LEU A 215 12.78 -1.02 12.13
CA LEU A 215 12.72 -0.70 10.70
C LEU A 215 11.39 -0.04 10.31
N THR A 216 10.39 -0.15 11.18
CA THR A 216 9.07 0.46 11.01
C THR A 216 8.95 1.75 11.82
N VAL A 217 8.08 2.65 11.38
CA VAL A 217 7.79 3.91 12.09
C VAL A 217 6.92 3.56 13.31
N PRO A 218 7.32 3.92 14.55
CA PRO A 218 6.56 3.58 15.76
C PRO A 218 5.11 4.12 15.77
N SER A 219 4.83 5.16 14.97
CA SER A 219 3.49 5.75 14.83
C SER A 219 2.54 4.97 13.93
N ILE A 220 2.98 3.83 13.34
CA ILE A 220 2.13 3.01 12.47
C ILE A 220 1.61 1.81 13.25
N GLU A 221 0.30 1.78 13.47
CA GLU A 221 -0.40 0.60 14.00
C GLU A 221 -0.48 -0.46 12.91
N GLN A 222 -0.09 -1.70 13.23
CA GLN A 222 0.03 -2.77 12.24
C GLN A 222 -0.83 -3.95 12.64
N TYR A 223 -1.76 -4.31 11.76
CA TYR A 223 -2.74 -5.37 11.97
C TYR A 223 -2.74 -6.36 10.82
N TYR A 224 -3.13 -7.61 11.10
CA TYR A 224 -3.40 -8.57 10.05
C TYR A 224 -4.72 -9.30 10.28
N TYR A 225 -5.34 -9.70 9.16
CA TYR A 225 -6.59 -10.43 9.10
C TYR A 225 -6.35 -11.75 8.36
N ASP A 226 -6.78 -12.87 8.96
CA ASP A 226 -6.77 -14.17 8.27
C ASP A 226 -8.04 -14.28 7.44
N VAL A 227 -7.90 -14.20 6.09
CA VAL A 227 -9.01 -14.13 5.15
C VAL A 227 -8.95 -15.24 4.12
N ARG A 228 -10.09 -15.70 3.64
CA ARG A 228 -10.20 -16.57 2.45
C ARG A 228 -10.00 -15.73 1.19
N ARG A 229 -9.50 -16.40 0.10
CA ARG A 229 -9.14 -15.68 -1.13
C ARG A 229 -10.30 -14.87 -1.74
N HIS A 230 -11.49 -15.45 -1.80
CA HIS A 230 -12.70 -14.79 -2.36
C HIS A 230 -13.37 -13.79 -1.40
N ASP A 231 -13.02 -13.82 -0.12
CA ASP A 231 -13.56 -12.87 0.88
C ASP A 231 -12.72 -11.58 0.99
N LYS A 232 -11.55 -11.49 0.31
CA LYS A 232 -10.61 -10.35 0.45
C LYS A 232 -11.23 -9.00 0.13
N VAL A 233 -12.08 -8.92 -0.90
CA VAL A 233 -12.71 -7.65 -1.31
C VAL A 233 -13.75 -7.23 -0.27
N ASP A 234 -14.55 -8.16 0.23
CA ASP A 234 -15.56 -7.89 1.25
C ASP A 234 -14.90 -7.47 2.58
N VAL A 235 -13.80 -8.13 2.96
CA VAL A 235 -13.03 -7.70 4.13
C VAL A 235 -12.45 -6.31 3.93
N LEU A 236 -11.91 -6.01 2.74
CA LEU A 236 -11.40 -4.68 2.42
C LEU A 236 -12.49 -3.61 2.56
N THR A 237 -13.66 -3.83 1.97
CA THR A 237 -14.78 -2.87 2.06
C THR A 237 -15.25 -2.69 3.48
N ARG A 238 -15.40 -3.77 4.28
CA ARG A 238 -15.72 -3.66 5.70
C ARG A 238 -14.70 -2.84 6.49
N LEU A 239 -13.41 -3.01 6.23
CA LEU A 239 -12.37 -2.24 6.89
C LEU A 239 -12.34 -0.77 6.45
N LEU A 240 -12.58 -0.49 5.16
CA LEU A 240 -12.72 0.86 4.65
C LEU A 240 -13.89 1.58 5.33
N GLU A 241 -15.01 0.91 5.52
CA GLU A 241 -16.18 1.47 6.20
C GLU A 241 -15.97 1.60 7.71
N TYR A 242 -15.38 0.59 8.35
CA TYR A 242 -15.12 0.57 9.78
C TYR A 242 -14.15 1.66 10.22
N TYR A 243 -12.99 1.78 9.53
CA TYR A 243 -11.96 2.77 9.87
C TYR A 243 -12.14 4.12 9.16
N SER A 244 -12.88 4.15 8.05
CA SER A 244 -13.18 5.33 7.23
C SER A 244 -11.99 6.25 6.98
N PRO A 245 -10.87 5.74 6.45
CA PRO A 245 -9.71 6.57 6.17
C PRO A 245 -10.02 7.56 5.06
N LYS A 246 -9.61 8.83 5.21
CA LYS A 246 -9.76 9.86 4.16
C LYS A 246 -9.04 9.49 2.89
N LEU A 247 -7.79 9.04 3.03
CA LEU A 247 -6.99 8.54 1.91
C LEU A 247 -6.36 7.21 2.29
N SER A 248 -6.42 6.26 1.37
CA SER A 248 -5.82 4.94 1.55
C SER A 248 -5.08 4.45 0.31
N VAL A 249 -4.07 3.62 0.52
CA VAL A 249 -3.36 2.92 -0.55
C VAL A 249 -3.52 1.42 -0.36
N VAL A 250 -3.94 0.73 -1.42
CA VAL A 250 -4.10 -0.72 -1.46
C VAL A 250 -3.03 -1.32 -2.36
N PHE A 251 -2.21 -2.21 -1.81
CA PHE A 251 -1.13 -2.87 -2.53
C PHE A 251 -1.52 -4.25 -3.04
N CYS A 252 -1.38 -4.47 -4.34
CA CYS A 252 -1.54 -5.75 -5.01
C CYS A 252 -0.24 -6.17 -5.68
N ASN A 253 0.03 -7.49 -5.74
CA ASN A 253 1.26 -8.01 -6.33
C ASN A 253 1.27 -8.00 -7.86
N THR A 254 0.12 -7.90 -8.52
CA THR A 254 0.02 -7.94 -9.99
C THR A 254 -0.78 -6.77 -10.54
N LYS A 255 -0.42 -6.30 -11.75
CA LYS A 255 -1.13 -5.25 -12.48
C LYS A 255 -2.58 -5.63 -12.76
N LYS A 256 -2.82 -6.90 -13.12
CA LYS A 256 -4.17 -7.41 -13.40
C LYS A 256 -5.07 -7.28 -12.16
N MET A 257 -4.56 -7.68 -10.97
CA MET A 257 -5.32 -7.55 -9.73
C MET A 257 -5.59 -6.08 -9.38
N VAL A 258 -4.66 -5.17 -9.69
CA VAL A 258 -4.87 -3.72 -9.49
C VAL A 258 -6.07 -3.22 -10.30
N ASP A 259 -6.16 -3.60 -11.59
CA ASP A 259 -7.28 -3.21 -12.46
C ASP A 259 -8.60 -3.86 -12.03
N GLU A 260 -8.58 -5.16 -11.73
CA GLU A 260 -9.76 -5.91 -11.29
C GLU A 260 -10.33 -5.33 -9.98
N LEU A 261 -9.46 -5.08 -8.99
CA LEU A 261 -9.87 -4.53 -7.71
C LEU A 261 -10.39 -3.08 -7.84
N ALA A 262 -9.76 -2.25 -8.69
CA ALA A 262 -10.24 -0.90 -8.93
C ALA A 262 -11.64 -0.90 -9.55
N ASN A 263 -11.88 -1.77 -10.54
CA ASN A 263 -13.20 -1.91 -11.17
C ASN A 263 -14.24 -2.42 -10.16
N GLU A 264 -13.88 -3.41 -9.35
CA GLU A 264 -14.76 -3.97 -8.32
C GLU A 264 -15.16 -2.92 -7.26
N LEU A 265 -14.18 -2.17 -6.73
CA LEU A 265 -14.48 -1.11 -5.76
C LEU A 265 -15.30 0.03 -6.37
N ASN A 266 -15.03 0.42 -7.63
CA ASN A 266 -15.85 1.42 -8.31
C ASN A 266 -17.29 0.94 -8.54
N SER A 267 -17.50 -0.35 -8.85
CA SER A 267 -18.84 -0.92 -9.00
C SER A 267 -19.64 -0.90 -7.70
N ARG A 268 -18.94 -0.92 -6.57
CA ARG A 268 -19.50 -0.80 -5.21
C ARG A 268 -19.63 0.66 -4.73
N GLY A 269 -19.32 1.65 -5.58
CA GLY A 269 -19.49 3.07 -5.29
C GLY A 269 -18.30 3.76 -4.60
N TYR A 270 -17.15 3.08 -4.45
CA TYR A 270 -15.94 3.68 -3.91
C TYR A 270 -15.20 4.50 -4.96
N LEU A 271 -14.54 5.60 -4.55
CA LEU A 271 -13.71 6.43 -5.42
C LEU A 271 -12.29 5.84 -5.51
N ALA A 272 -12.13 4.78 -6.32
CA ALA A 272 -10.88 4.03 -6.46
C ALA A 272 -10.24 4.23 -7.84
N GLU A 273 -8.93 4.43 -7.89
CA GLU A 273 -8.16 4.50 -9.14
C GLU A 273 -6.96 3.54 -9.11
N ALA A 274 -6.70 2.89 -10.26
CA ALA A 274 -5.58 1.99 -10.47
C ALA A 274 -4.29 2.75 -10.77
N LEU A 275 -3.13 2.24 -10.26
CA LEU A 275 -1.81 2.76 -10.58
C LEU A 275 -0.81 1.62 -10.80
N HIS A 276 -0.40 1.38 -12.06
CA HIS A 276 0.58 0.34 -12.40
C HIS A 276 1.42 0.71 -13.63
N GLY A 277 2.48 -0.10 -13.89
CA GLY A 277 3.51 0.23 -14.89
C GLY A 277 3.05 0.27 -16.34
N ASP A 278 1.92 -0.37 -16.71
CA ASP A 278 1.43 -0.40 -18.10
C ASP A 278 0.63 0.86 -18.47
N MET A 279 0.30 1.69 -17.49
CA MET A 279 -0.42 2.95 -17.73
C MET A 279 0.46 3.97 -18.46
N LYS A 280 -0.16 4.71 -19.38
CA LYS A 280 0.49 5.87 -20.02
C LYS A 280 0.77 6.94 -18.96
N GLN A 281 1.89 7.68 -19.13
CA GLN A 281 2.30 8.68 -18.15
C GLN A 281 1.23 9.75 -17.85
N ILE A 282 0.56 10.23 -18.89
CA ILE A 282 -0.52 11.23 -18.73
C ILE A 282 -1.64 10.69 -17.81
N GLN A 283 -1.94 9.39 -17.90
CA GLN A 283 -2.94 8.76 -17.03
C GLN A 283 -2.43 8.68 -15.58
N ARG A 284 -1.16 8.26 -15.38
CA ARG A 284 -0.55 8.21 -14.04
C ARG A 284 -0.52 9.59 -13.38
N ASP A 285 -0.12 10.63 -14.13
CA ASP A 285 -0.09 12.01 -13.63
C ASP A 285 -1.49 12.49 -13.22
N ARG A 286 -2.53 12.11 -13.99
CA ARG A 286 -3.94 12.41 -13.67
C ARG A 286 -4.36 11.71 -12.38
N VAL A 287 -4.13 10.40 -12.27
CA VAL A 287 -4.44 9.60 -11.07
C VAL A 287 -3.78 10.20 -9.83
N MET A 288 -2.48 10.47 -9.91
CA MET A 288 -1.75 11.06 -8.79
C MET A 288 -2.25 12.45 -8.40
N LYS A 289 -2.67 13.26 -9.38
CA LYS A 289 -3.27 14.57 -9.13
C LYS A 289 -4.64 14.44 -8.45
N ASN A 290 -5.47 13.51 -8.92
CA ASN A 290 -6.78 13.25 -8.31
C ASN A 290 -6.62 12.78 -6.86
N PHE A 291 -5.70 11.85 -6.61
CA PHE A 291 -5.42 11.32 -5.28
C PHE A 291 -4.90 12.41 -4.32
N ARG A 292 -3.94 13.25 -4.74
CA ARG A 292 -3.47 14.39 -3.92
C ARG A 292 -4.56 15.40 -3.58
N ASN A 293 -5.53 15.59 -4.48
CA ASN A 293 -6.62 16.54 -4.29
C ASN A 293 -7.84 15.92 -3.58
N GLY A 294 -7.77 14.67 -3.11
CA GLY A 294 -8.87 13.97 -2.45
C GLY A 294 -10.07 13.64 -3.35
N LYS A 295 -9.91 13.73 -4.69
CA LYS A 295 -10.94 13.29 -5.65
C LYS A 295 -11.00 11.77 -5.79
N THR A 296 -9.90 11.10 -5.48
CA THR A 296 -9.75 9.66 -5.36
C THR A 296 -9.40 9.38 -3.91
N GLU A 297 -10.15 8.52 -3.25
CA GLU A 297 -9.96 8.17 -1.83
C GLU A 297 -9.09 6.92 -1.68
N ILE A 298 -9.15 6.03 -2.67
CA ILE A 298 -8.47 4.73 -2.64
C ILE A 298 -7.57 4.61 -3.87
N LEU A 299 -6.27 4.57 -3.63
CA LEU A 299 -5.29 4.31 -4.67
C LEU A 299 -4.88 2.84 -4.63
N ILE A 300 -5.13 2.09 -5.70
CA ILE A 300 -4.75 0.67 -5.79
C ILE A 300 -3.50 0.57 -6.67
N ALA A 301 -2.41 0.01 -6.13
CA ALA A 301 -1.14 0.06 -6.83
C ALA A 301 -0.29 -1.21 -6.67
N THR A 302 0.61 -1.41 -7.64
CA THR A 302 1.73 -2.33 -7.48
C THR A 302 2.89 -1.65 -6.76
N ASP A 303 3.80 -2.42 -6.13
CA ASP A 303 4.98 -1.89 -5.42
C ASP A 303 5.77 -0.89 -6.26
N VAL A 304 6.09 -1.27 -7.50
CA VAL A 304 6.89 -0.43 -8.41
C VAL A 304 6.19 0.88 -8.74
N ALA A 305 4.88 0.85 -8.96
CA ALA A 305 4.13 2.05 -9.34
C ALA A 305 3.85 2.98 -8.16
N ALA A 306 3.75 2.42 -6.95
CA ALA A 306 3.55 3.18 -5.72
C ALA A 306 4.84 3.79 -5.15
N ARG A 307 5.99 3.44 -5.71
CA ARG A 307 7.27 4.07 -5.33
C ARG A 307 7.25 5.55 -5.63
N GLY A 308 7.74 6.35 -4.69
CA GLY A 308 7.77 7.80 -4.85
C GLY A 308 6.42 8.50 -4.70
N ILE A 309 5.35 7.80 -4.26
CA ILE A 309 4.12 8.47 -3.85
C ILE A 309 4.45 9.34 -2.64
N ASP A 310 4.39 10.64 -2.86
CA ASP A 310 4.54 11.66 -1.82
C ASP A 310 3.19 12.34 -1.62
N VAL A 311 2.43 11.76 -0.71
CA VAL A 311 1.13 12.26 -0.25
C VAL A 311 1.12 12.11 1.26
N ASP A 312 1.01 13.23 1.96
CA ASP A 312 1.19 13.28 3.42
C ASP A 312 -0.03 12.78 4.20
N ASP A 313 -1.21 12.76 3.58
CA ASP A 313 -2.48 12.51 4.26
C ASP A 313 -2.98 11.06 4.12
N ILE A 314 -2.10 10.11 3.79
CA ILE A 314 -2.47 8.69 3.73
C ILE A 314 -2.65 8.16 5.16
N GLU A 315 -3.88 7.87 5.54
CA GLU A 315 -4.25 7.39 6.87
C GLU A 315 -4.14 5.87 7.00
N ALA A 316 -4.38 5.14 5.88
CA ALA A 316 -4.36 3.69 5.88
C ALA A 316 -3.61 3.10 4.69
N VAL A 317 -2.87 2.01 4.95
CA VAL A 317 -2.24 1.16 3.94
C VAL A 317 -2.82 -0.25 4.06
N PHE A 318 -3.30 -0.79 2.96
CA PHE A 318 -3.80 -2.16 2.88
C PHE A 318 -2.84 -3.00 2.03
N ASN A 319 -2.24 -4.01 2.61
CA ASN A 319 -1.56 -5.07 1.88
C ASN A 319 -2.61 -6.12 1.48
N PHE A 320 -3.31 -5.90 0.37
CA PHE A 320 -4.28 -6.85 -0.18
C PHE A 320 -3.62 -8.18 -0.51
N ASP A 321 -2.38 -8.11 -1.00
CA ASP A 321 -1.47 -9.24 -1.12
C ASP A 321 -0.22 -9.00 -0.28
N ILE A 322 0.24 -10.02 0.44
CA ILE A 322 1.50 -9.99 1.17
C ILE A 322 2.65 -9.79 0.16
N PRO A 323 3.58 -8.85 0.41
CA PRO A 323 4.70 -8.63 -0.48
C PRO A 323 5.61 -9.86 -0.56
N GLN A 324 6.24 -10.06 -1.73
CA GLN A 324 7.14 -11.18 -1.95
C GLN A 324 8.45 -11.02 -1.15
N ASP A 325 8.97 -9.80 -1.06
CA ASP A 325 10.16 -9.46 -0.28
C ASP A 325 9.79 -8.68 0.98
N ASP A 326 10.48 -8.99 2.08
CA ASP A 326 10.19 -8.42 3.40
C ASP A 326 10.44 -6.91 3.43
N GLU A 327 11.38 -6.43 2.62
CA GLU A 327 11.72 -5.01 2.47
C GLU A 327 10.55 -4.19 1.88
N TYR A 328 9.82 -4.75 0.92
CA TYR A 328 8.66 -4.07 0.35
C TYR A 328 7.57 -3.80 1.37
N TYR A 329 7.45 -4.63 2.39
CA TYR A 329 6.53 -4.36 3.49
C TYR A 329 6.81 -3.00 4.15
N VAL A 330 8.07 -2.73 4.47
CA VAL A 330 8.50 -1.44 5.07
C VAL A 330 8.19 -0.27 4.13
N HIS A 331 8.49 -0.41 2.84
CA HIS A 331 8.23 0.61 1.83
C HIS A 331 6.74 0.89 1.62
N ARG A 332 5.89 -0.15 1.70
CA ARG A 332 4.43 -0.02 1.61
C ARG A 332 3.86 0.72 2.81
N ILE A 333 4.14 0.25 4.02
CA ILE A 333 3.58 0.88 5.23
C ILE A 333 4.16 2.27 5.47
N GLY A 334 5.37 2.56 5.01
CA GLY A 334 5.98 3.89 5.02
C GLY A 334 5.28 4.93 4.12
N ARG A 335 4.17 4.56 3.45
CA ARG A 335 3.30 5.55 2.78
C ARG A 335 2.37 6.25 3.77
N THR A 336 2.12 5.68 4.94
CA THR A 336 1.39 6.31 6.05
C THR A 336 2.33 6.66 7.21
N GLY A 337 1.83 7.34 8.24
CA GLY A 337 2.61 7.72 9.42
C GLY A 337 3.72 8.72 9.16
N ARG A 338 3.59 9.58 8.14
CA ARG A 338 4.57 10.60 7.77
C ARG A 338 4.38 11.89 8.58
N ALA A 339 5.43 12.71 8.63
CA ALA A 339 5.41 14.02 9.28
C ALA A 339 4.90 14.00 10.74
N GLY A 340 5.20 12.93 11.50
CA GLY A 340 4.79 12.81 12.90
C GLY A 340 3.32 12.41 13.13
N ARG A 341 2.58 12.13 12.07
CA ARG A 341 1.19 11.63 12.16
C ARG A 341 1.15 10.14 12.50
N THR A 342 0.03 9.69 13.02
CA THR A 342 -0.27 8.26 13.19
C THR A 342 -0.83 7.68 11.90
N GLY A 343 -0.59 6.40 11.66
CA GLY A 343 -1.11 5.69 10.50
C GLY A 343 -1.50 4.25 10.84
N ARG A 344 -2.24 3.60 9.94
CA ARG A 344 -2.63 2.20 10.11
C ARG A 344 -2.21 1.39 8.89
N ALA A 345 -1.72 0.17 9.15
CA ALA A 345 -1.36 -0.79 8.12
C ALA A 345 -2.09 -2.11 8.37
N PHE A 346 -2.81 -2.55 7.36
CA PHE A 346 -3.62 -3.76 7.38
C PHE A 346 -3.06 -4.77 6.39
N SER A 347 -2.92 -6.03 6.79
CA SER A 347 -2.37 -7.08 5.93
C SER A 347 -3.33 -8.26 5.87
N PHE A 348 -3.69 -8.70 4.67
CA PHE A 348 -4.53 -9.86 4.46
C PHE A 348 -3.66 -11.10 4.25
N VAL A 349 -3.91 -12.12 5.05
CA VAL A 349 -3.17 -13.39 4.98
C VAL A 349 -4.14 -14.55 4.82
N ARG A 350 -3.69 -15.59 4.10
CA ARG A 350 -4.44 -16.83 3.94
C ARG A 350 -3.53 -18.04 4.14
N GLY A 351 -3.87 -18.90 5.08
CA GLY A 351 -3.19 -20.16 5.30
C GLY A 351 -1.69 -20.00 5.45
N LYS A 352 -0.88 -20.43 4.46
CA LYS A 352 0.59 -20.38 4.52
C LYS A 352 1.19 -18.98 4.49
N GLU A 353 0.45 -17.96 4.04
CA GLU A 353 0.94 -16.58 4.01
C GLU A 353 1.22 -16.03 5.42
N VAL A 354 0.60 -16.61 6.45
CA VAL A 354 0.91 -16.30 7.86
C VAL A 354 2.39 -16.55 8.19
N TYR A 355 3.03 -17.56 7.58
CA TYR A 355 4.47 -17.81 7.79
C TYR A 355 5.31 -16.70 7.18
N LYS A 356 4.95 -16.23 5.97
CA LYS A 356 5.61 -15.09 5.34
C LYS A 356 5.47 -13.82 6.18
N LEU A 357 4.28 -13.59 6.76
CA LEU A 357 4.08 -12.46 7.67
C LEU A 357 4.97 -12.56 8.92
N LYS A 358 5.18 -13.76 9.46
CA LYS A 358 6.12 -13.97 10.58
C LYS A 358 7.58 -13.68 10.19
N ASP A 359 7.97 -13.96 8.94
CA ASP A 359 9.31 -13.61 8.44
C ASP A 359 9.46 -12.09 8.35
N ILE A 360 8.44 -11.40 7.83
CA ILE A 360 8.36 -9.92 7.82
C ILE A 360 8.47 -9.35 9.25
N MET A 361 7.74 -9.90 10.22
CA MET A 361 7.83 -9.44 11.62
C MET A 361 9.25 -9.58 12.18
N ARG A 362 9.95 -10.69 11.86
CA ARG A 362 11.34 -10.92 12.25
C ARG A 362 12.30 -9.94 11.58
N TYR A 363 12.13 -9.71 10.28
CA TYR A 363 12.91 -8.74 9.52
C TYR A 363 12.75 -7.32 10.04
N CYS A 364 11.50 -6.89 10.23
CA CYS A 364 11.15 -5.54 10.69
C CYS A 364 11.40 -5.31 12.18
N LYS A 365 11.61 -6.39 12.96
CA LYS A 365 11.70 -6.37 14.43
C LYS A 365 10.47 -5.71 15.07
N THR A 366 9.29 -5.94 14.49
CA THR A 366 8.03 -5.36 14.95
C THR A 366 6.98 -6.44 15.16
N LYS A 367 5.90 -6.08 15.88
CA LYS A 367 4.75 -6.97 16.07
C LYS A 367 3.61 -6.48 15.17
N ILE A 368 3.02 -7.41 14.44
CA ILE A 368 1.78 -7.19 13.68
C ILE A 368 0.69 -7.98 14.39
N TYR A 369 -0.37 -7.32 14.82
CA TYR A 369 -1.38 -7.92 15.68
C TYR A 369 -2.50 -8.55 14.86
N ALA A 370 -2.90 -9.77 15.23
CA ALA A 370 -4.10 -10.40 14.68
C ALA A 370 -5.34 -9.62 15.14
N GLN A 371 -6.25 -9.35 14.23
CA GLN A 371 -7.55 -8.76 14.54
C GLN A 371 -8.67 -9.60 13.95
N PRO A 372 -9.82 -9.70 14.64
CA PRO A 372 -11.03 -10.26 14.06
C PRO A 372 -11.52 -9.35 12.93
N ILE A 373 -12.08 -9.97 11.89
CA ILE A 373 -12.72 -9.22 10.80
C ILE A 373 -13.97 -8.56 11.39
N PRO A 374 -14.19 -7.24 11.23
CA PRO A 374 -15.42 -6.58 11.69
C PRO A 374 -16.64 -7.26 11.12
N SER A 375 -17.63 -7.52 11.98
CA SER A 375 -18.92 -8.05 11.53
C SER A 375 -19.69 -7.00 10.73
N ARG A 376 -20.72 -7.44 10.00
CA ARG A 376 -21.61 -6.48 9.32
C ARG A 376 -22.34 -5.59 10.33
N ASP A 377 -22.67 -6.14 11.50
CA ASP A 377 -23.32 -5.39 12.58
C ASP A 377 -22.40 -4.31 13.15
N ASP A 378 -21.10 -4.60 13.33
CA ASP A 378 -20.11 -3.59 13.77
C ASP A 378 -20.00 -2.42 12.76
N VAL A 379 -19.99 -2.76 11.47
CA VAL A 379 -19.96 -1.75 10.41
C VAL A 379 -21.25 -0.94 10.35
N ALA A 380 -22.40 -1.60 10.47
CA ALA A 380 -23.71 -0.94 10.49
C ALA A 380 -23.84 0.01 11.69
N ALA A 381 -23.36 -0.40 12.88
CA ALA A 381 -23.35 0.44 14.07
C ALA A 381 -22.51 1.71 13.86
N ILE A 382 -21.29 1.59 13.33
CA ILE A 382 -20.43 2.75 13.05
C ILE A 382 -21.04 3.68 11.98
N LYS A 383 -21.68 3.11 10.94
CA LYS A 383 -22.41 3.93 9.96
C LYS A 383 -23.56 4.68 10.61
N ALA A 384 -24.33 4.00 11.47
CA ALA A 384 -25.42 4.62 12.20
C ALA A 384 -24.94 5.77 13.06
N ASP A 385 -23.88 5.58 13.84
CA ASP A 385 -23.28 6.62 14.68
C ASP A 385 -22.86 7.84 13.86
N LYS A 386 -22.19 7.64 12.71
CA LYS A 386 -21.78 8.74 11.82
C LYS A 386 -22.98 9.50 11.24
N VAL A 387 -24.02 8.78 10.84
CA VAL A 387 -25.25 9.41 10.33
C VAL A 387 -25.90 10.23 11.44
N LEU A 388 -25.95 9.70 12.66
CA LEU A 388 -26.51 10.41 13.81
C LEU A 388 -25.68 11.63 14.20
N ASP A 389 -24.35 11.54 14.19
CA ASP A 389 -23.46 12.69 14.43
C ASP A 389 -23.67 13.79 13.38
N ASN A 390 -23.80 13.41 12.11
CA ASN A 390 -24.09 14.36 11.04
C ASN A 390 -25.48 14.99 11.19
N ILE A 391 -26.48 14.21 11.57
CA ILE A 391 -27.84 14.70 11.86
C ILE A 391 -27.81 15.68 13.03
N ALA A 392 -27.07 15.39 14.10
CA ALA A 392 -26.89 16.30 15.23
C ALA A 392 -26.31 17.65 14.76
N ASN A 393 -25.28 17.61 13.92
CA ASN A 393 -24.66 18.83 13.36
C ASN A 393 -25.65 19.63 12.47
N ILE A 394 -26.47 18.96 11.67
CA ILE A 394 -27.53 19.61 10.86
C ILE A 394 -28.56 20.28 11.77
N ILE A 395 -29.03 19.58 12.83
CA ILE A 395 -30.00 20.11 13.78
C ILE A 395 -29.49 21.36 14.49
N GLU A 396 -28.18 21.41 14.81
CA GLU A 396 -27.58 22.54 15.52
C GLU A 396 -27.31 23.75 14.63
N ASN A 397 -27.05 23.54 13.33
CA ASN A 397 -26.50 24.58 12.45
C ASN A 397 -27.42 25.00 11.29
N GLU A 398 -28.49 24.26 11.00
CA GLU A 398 -29.38 24.52 9.85
C GLU A 398 -30.83 24.85 10.27
N ASP A 399 -31.54 25.62 9.45
CA ASP A 399 -32.96 25.91 9.67
C ASP A 399 -33.81 24.77 9.08
N LEU A 400 -34.48 24.03 9.93
CA LEU A 400 -35.25 22.84 9.56
C LEU A 400 -36.77 23.10 9.50
N ARG A 401 -37.26 24.33 9.63
CA ARG A 401 -38.68 24.63 9.75
C ARG A 401 -39.52 24.08 8.59
N GLU A 402 -39.08 24.30 7.36
CA GLU A 402 -39.79 23.77 6.20
C GLU A 402 -39.87 22.24 6.16
N MET A 403 -38.80 21.57 6.61
CA MET A 403 -38.75 20.10 6.67
C MET A 403 -39.63 19.55 7.80
N ILE A 404 -39.72 20.28 8.91
CA ILE A 404 -40.60 19.93 10.03
C ILE A 404 -42.06 20.02 9.58
N ASP A 405 -42.46 21.10 8.92
CA ASP A 405 -43.84 21.31 8.41
C ASP A 405 -44.25 20.17 7.45
N LEU A 406 -43.34 19.74 6.55
CA LEU A 406 -43.59 18.62 5.64
C LEU A 406 -43.76 17.27 6.38
N ILE A 407 -42.96 17.04 7.44
CA ILE A 407 -43.07 15.83 8.26
C ILE A 407 -44.38 15.83 9.07
N GLU A 408 -44.75 16.99 9.63
CA GLU A 408 -46.02 17.14 10.36
C GLU A 408 -47.24 16.88 9.46
N GLU A 409 -47.23 17.35 8.23
CA GLU A 409 -48.28 17.07 7.23
C GLU A 409 -48.41 15.57 6.97
N GLN A 410 -47.26 14.85 6.82
CA GLN A 410 -47.28 13.40 6.62
C GLN A 410 -47.75 12.62 7.84
N VAL A 411 -47.33 13.00 9.04
CA VAL A 411 -47.77 12.37 10.30
C VAL A 411 -49.29 12.57 10.51
N ASN A 412 -49.83 13.74 10.18
CA ASN A 412 -51.25 14.03 10.29
C ASN A 412 -52.11 13.32 9.23
N SER A 413 -51.53 12.89 8.10
CA SER A 413 -52.23 12.21 7.00
C SER A 413 -52.15 10.70 7.02
N ALA A 414 -51.33 10.08 7.91
CA ALA A 414 -51.03 8.65 7.92
C ALA A 414 -50.96 8.11 9.34
N ASP A 415 -51.06 6.77 9.48
CA ASP A 415 -51.01 6.05 10.77
C ASP A 415 -49.60 5.73 11.28
N TYR A 416 -48.61 6.62 11.03
CA TYR A 416 -47.24 6.45 11.55
C TYR A 416 -46.74 7.74 12.23
N THR A 417 -45.78 7.58 13.11
CA THR A 417 -45.22 8.65 13.92
C THR A 417 -43.99 9.30 13.27
N ALA A 418 -43.61 10.50 13.74
CA ALA A 418 -42.34 11.10 13.36
C ALA A 418 -41.12 10.20 13.67
N MET A 419 -41.23 9.35 14.72
CA MET A 419 -40.21 8.36 15.04
C MET A 419 -40.11 7.26 13.99
N ASP A 420 -41.24 6.83 13.41
CA ASP A 420 -41.22 5.84 12.32
C ASP A 420 -40.59 6.41 11.06
N ILE A 421 -40.87 7.68 10.75
CA ILE A 421 -40.23 8.40 9.62
C ILE A 421 -38.72 8.52 9.86
N ALA A 422 -38.30 8.94 11.08
CA ALA A 422 -36.88 9.07 11.42
C ALA A 422 -36.16 7.72 11.32
N ALA A 423 -36.79 6.63 11.83
CA ALA A 423 -36.24 5.27 11.74
C ALA A 423 -36.12 4.81 10.26
N ALA A 424 -37.11 5.13 9.42
CA ALA A 424 -37.06 4.81 7.99
C ALA A 424 -35.95 5.58 7.26
N PHE A 425 -35.76 6.88 7.54
CA PHE A 425 -34.66 7.66 7.00
C PHE A 425 -33.29 7.15 7.46
N LEU A 426 -33.15 6.82 8.74
CA LEU A 426 -31.92 6.24 9.27
C LEU A 426 -31.62 4.91 8.58
N LYS A 427 -32.62 4.03 8.43
CA LYS A 427 -32.47 2.76 7.71
C LYS A 427 -32.08 3.00 6.25
N GLN A 428 -32.70 3.94 5.57
CA GLN A 428 -32.35 4.30 4.18
C GLN A 428 -30.94 4.84 4.08
N ALA A 429 -30.52 5.72 5.00
CA ALA A 429 -29.17 6.28 5.03
C ALA A 429 -28.08 5.21 5.26
N ILE A 430 -28.35 4.23 6.10
CA ILE A 430 -27.45 3.10 6.34
C ILE A 430 -27.44 2.14 5.14
N SER A 431 -28.60 1.86 4.53
CA SER A 431 -28.77 0.91 3.42
C SER A 431 -28.35 1.47 2.06
N SER A 432 -28.27 2.78 1.88
CA SER A 432 -27.96 3.42 0.59
C SER A 432 -26.54 3.12 0.08
N VAL A 433 -25.71 2.45 0.88
CA VAL A 433 -24.37 1.97 0.51
C VAL A 433 -24.34 0.47 0.18
N ASP A 434 -25.39 -0.29 0.53
CA ASP A 434 -25.53 -1.71 0.22
C ASP A 434 -26.43 -1.92 -1.02
N LEU A 435 -25.88 -1.60 -2.21
CA LEU A 435 -26.49 -2.00 -3.50
C LEU A 435 -26.15 -3.43 -3.90
N SER A 436 -25.70 -4.27 -3.02
CA SER A 436 -25.66 -5.72 -3.23
C SER A 436 -26.72 -6.39 -2.36
N ASN A 437 -27.80 -6.81 -2.98
CA ASN A 437 -28.71 -7.84 -2.46
C ASN A 437 -27.92 -9.17 -2.35
N ASP A 438 -26.96 -9.22 -1.45
CA ASP A 438 -26.45 -10.47 -0.94
C ASP A 438 -26.97 -10.61 0.48
N THR A 439 -28.13 -11.26 0.58
CA THR A 439 -28.48 -12.03 1.78
C THR A 439 -27.23 -12.75 2.25
N ASP A 440 -26.99 -12.80 3.56
CA ASP A 440 -26.01 -13.69 4.19
C ASP A 440 -26.41 -15.15 3.89
N GLU A 441 -26.38 -15.53 2.66
CA GLU A 441 -26.23 -16.92 2.24
C GLU A 441 -24.74 -17.20 2.39
N ASP A 442 -24.38 -17.97 3.40
CA ASP A 442 -23.14 -18.73 3.41
C ASP A 442 -23.06 -19.42 2.04
N ASP A 443 -22.37 -18.79 1.07
CA ASP A 443 -22.25 -19.34 -0.27
C ASP A 443 -21.22 -20.47 -0.19
N TYR A 444 -21.72 -21.60 0.30
CA TYR A 444 -20.96 -22.83 0.25
C TYR A 444 -20.75 -23.17 -1.21
N ASP A 445 -19.51 -23.13 -1.66
CA ASP A 445 -19.13 -23.58 -3.00
C ASP A 445 -19.42 -25.08 -3.11
N LEU A 446 -20.61 -25.39 -3.61
CA LEU A 446 -21.10 -26.73 -3.88
C LEU A 446 -20.80 -27.15 -5.34
N GLU A 447 -20.26 -26.25 -6.17
CA GLU A 447 -19.89 -26.51 -7.58
C GLU A 447 -18.47 -27.06 -7.74
N GLY A 448 -17.65 -27.02 -6.67
CA GLY A 448 -16.33 -27.66 -6.65
C GLY A 448 -16.44 -29.18 -6.68
N ASP A 449 -15.41 -29.86 -7.24
CA ASP A 449 -15.29 -31.33 -7.18
C ASP A 449 -15.18 -31.79 -5.71
N THR A 450 -16.34 -32.11 -5.12
CA THR A 450 -16.43 -32.62 -3.74
C THR A 450 -16.12 -34.12 -3.66
N GLY A 451 -15.86 -34.79 -4.82
CA GLY A 451 -15.65 -36.23 -4.93
C GLY A 451 -16.90 -37.07 -4.68
N ALA A 452 -18.08 -36.48 -4.86
CA ALA A 452 -19.38 -37.14 -4.81
C ALA A 452 -19.76 -37.74 -6.18
N GLU A 453 -20.81 -38.60 -6.20
CA GLU A 453 -21.41 -39.08 -7.44
C GLU A 453 -22.06 -37.92 -8.23
N ASP A 454 -22.24 -38.13 -9.56
CA ASP A 454 -22.84 -37.11 -10.45
C ASP A 454 -24.20 -36.60 -9.91
N GLY A 455 -24.32 -35.29 -9.77
CA GLY A 455 -25.52 -34.62 -9.23
C GLY A 455 -25.65 -34.65 -7.71
N MET A 456 -24.66 -35.20 -6.99
CA MET A 456 -24.59 -35.20 -5.53
C MET A 456 -23.51 -34.24 -5.02
N VAL A 457 -23.66 -33.79 -3.79
CA VAL A 457 -22.68 -32.99 -3.05
C VAL A 457 -22.27 -33.78 -1.82
N ARG A 458 -20.95 -33.86 -1.59
CA ARG A 458 -20.39 -34.55 -0.43
C ARG A 458 -20.11 -33.56 0.70
N LEU A 459 -20.68 -33.84 1.87
CA LEU A 459 -20.55 -33.02 3.07
C LEU A 459 -19.69 -33.74 4.10
N PHE A 460 -18.83 -32.99 4.78
CA PHE A 460 -18.01 -33.44 5.90
C PHE A 460 -18.73 -33.13 7.21
N ILE A 461 -18.76 -34.09 8.14
CA ILE A 461 -19.29 -33.94 9.51
C ILE A 461 -18.19 -34.34 10.49
N ASN A 462 -17.90 -33.50 11.47
CA ASN A 462 -16.79 -33.63 12.43
C ASN A 462 -16.98 -34.71 13.51
N ILE A 463 -17.87 -35.69 13.32
CA ILE A 463 -18.09 -36.81 14.24
C ILE A 463 -18.05 -38.15 13.52
N GLY A 464 -17.66 -39.21 14.22
CA GLY A 464 -17.53 -40.56 13.66
C GLY A 464 -17.70 -41.70 14.67
N LYS A 465 -17.13 -42.88 14.35
CA LYS A 465 -17.30 -44.12 15.14
C LYS A 465 -16.83 -43.99 16.58
N LYS A 466 -15.75 -43.29 16.87
CA LYS A 466 -15.25 -43.09 18.25
C LYS A 466 -16.24 -42.37 19.17
N GLN A 467 -17.12 -41.57 18.59
CA GLN A 467 -18.17 -40.90 19.32
C GLN A 467 -19.42 -41.74 19.52
N LYS A 468 -19.39 -43.05 19.19
CA LYS A 468 -20.51 -44.01 19.25
C LYS A 468 -21.70 -43.62 18.36
N ILE A 469 -21.41 -42.95 17.23
CA ILE A 469 -22.38 -42.58 16.19
C ILE A 469 -22.52 -43.73 15.18
N ARG A 470 -23.72 -43.95 14.67
CA ARG A 470 -24.00 -44.96 13.61
C ARG A 470 -24.50 -44.24 12.35
N PRO A 471 -24.39 -44.87 11.15
CA PRO A 471 -24.91 -44.26 9.93
C PRO A 471 -26.38 -43.80 10.01
N GLY A 472 -27.21 -44.57 10.71
CA GLY A 472 -28.62 -44.21 10.91
C GLY A 472 -28.81 -42.93 11.75
N ASP A 473 -27.87 -42.61 12.64
CA ASP A 473 -27.94 -41.37 13.44
C ASP A 473 -27.63 -40.13 12.58
N ILE A 474 -26.70 -40.26 11.63
CA ILE A 474 -26.36 -39.24 10.61
C ILE A 474 -27.53 -39.07 9.65
N LEU A 475 -28.05 -40.16 9.11
CA LEU A 475 -29.20 -40.14 8.21
C LEU A 475 -30.42 -39.47 8.86
N GLY A 476 -30.72 -39.86 10.11
CA GLY A 476 -31.85 -39.28 10.87
C GLY A 476 -31.67 -37.78 11.12
N ALA A 477 -30.48 -37.34 11.47
CA ALA A 477 -30.17 -35.92 11.69
C ALA A 477 -30.27 -35.11 10.40
N VAL A 478 -29.59 -35.55 9.32
CA VAL A 478 -29.60 -34.85 8.03
C VAL A 478 -31.01 -34.79 7.44
N ALA A 479 -31.72 -35.90 7.41
CA ALA A 479 -33.06 -35.97 6.84
C ALA A 479 -34.09 -35.21 7.69
N GLY A 480 -33.98 -35.31 9.04
CA GLY A 480 -34.89 -34.67 9.96
C GLY A 480 -34.76 -33.16 10.03
N GLU A 481 -33.53 -32.67 10.20
CA GLU A 481 -33.27 -31.22 10.33
C GLU A 481 -33.50 -30.47 9.01
N ALA A 482 -33.04 -31.05 7.88
CA ALA A 482 -33.25 -30.43 6.58
C ALA A 482 -34.63 -30.73 5.97
N LYS A 483 -35.45 -31.50 6.63
CA LYS A 483 -36.81 -31.90 6.17
C LYS A 483 -36.83 -32.52 4.78
N ILE A 484 -35.79 -33.33 4.46
CA ILE A 484 -35.65 -34.03 3.18
C ILE A 484 -36.00 -35.53 3.36
N PRO A 485 -36.52 -36.19 2.31
CA PRO A 485 -36.77 -37.62 2.39
C PRO A 485 -35.45 -38.39 2.60
N GLY A 486 -35.37 -39.23 3.63
CA GLY A 486 -34.17 -40.03 3.89
C GLY A 486 -33.70 -40.90 2.73
N LYS A 487 -34.59 -41.20 1.79
CA LYS A 487 -34.26 -41.95 0.55
C LYS A 487 -33.38 -41.18 -0.44
N VAL A 488 -33.29 -39.87 -0.36
CA VAL A 488 -32.47 -39.02 -1.25
C VAL A 488 -31.07 -38.79 -0.70
N VAL A 489 -30.80 -39.16 0.54
CA VAL A 489 -29.47 -39.12 1.14
C VAL A 489 -28.66 -40.28 0.57
N GLY A 490 -27.55 -40.00 -0.06
CA GLY A 490 -26.68 -40.98 -0.71
C GLY A 490 -25.73 -41.68 0.26
N THR A 491 -24.52 -41.92 -0.17
CA THR A 491 -23.50 -42.66 0.57
C THR A 491 -23.11 -41.96 1.87
N ILE A 492 -23.02 -42.74 2.96
CA ILE A 492 -22.54 -42.27 4.28
C ILE A 492 -21.26 -43.05 4.61
N ASP A 493 -20.11 -42.41 4.41
CA ASP A 493 -18.79 -42.95 4.70
C ASP A 493 -18.33 -42.53 6.10
N MET A 494 -18.37 -43.48 7.02
CA MET A 494 -18.06 -43.19 8.42
C MET A 494 -16.65 -43.65 8.82
N TYR A 495 -15.86 -42.70 9.30
CA TYR A 495 -14.50 -42.89 9.82
C TYR A 495 -14.48 -42.79 11.37
N ASP A 496 -13.31 -42.95 11.96
CA ASP A 496 -13.15 -42.91 13.40
C ASP A 496 -13.58 -41.60 14.05
N ASN A 497 -13.20 -40.47 13.46
CA ASN A 497 -13.41 -39.14 14.04
C ASN A 497 -14.33 -38.22 13.21
N TYR A 498 -14.68 -38.63 11.97
CA TYR A 498 -15.50 -37.82 11.05
C TYR A 498 -16.32 -38.71 10.13
N THR A 499 -17.30 -38.12 9.47
CA THR A 499 -18.19 -38.80 8.51
C THR A 499 -18.34 -37.95 7.26
N PHE A 500 -18.38 -38.58 6.10
CA PHE A 500 -18.89 -37.97 4.87
C PHE A 500 -20.31 -38.44 4.60
N VAL A 501 -21.17 -37.53 4.15
CA VAL A 501 -22.53 -37.86 3.68
C VAL A 501 -22.78 -37.18 2.33
N GLU A 502 -23.38 -37.89 1.41
CA GLU A 502 -23.75 -37.35 0.12
C GLU A 502 -25.23 -36.98 0.10
N VAL A 503 -25.53 -35.79 -0.46
CA VAL A 503 -26.90 -35.31 -0.63
C VAL A 503 -27.04 -34.74 -2.05
N PRO A 504 -28.25 -34.80 -2.69
CA PRO A 504 -28.42 -34.17 -4.00
C PRO A 504 -28.07 -32.69 -3.97
N GLY A 505 -27.38 -32.19 -4.99
CA GLY A 505 -26.87 -30.82 -5.07
C GLY A 505 -27.93 -29.74 -4.75
N LYS A 506 -29.18 -29.96 -5.19
CA LYS A 506 -30.32 -29.07 -4.91
C LYS A 506 -30.67 -28.93 -3.43
N TYR A 507 -30.29 -29.89 -2.57
CA TYR A 507 -30.53 -29.85 -1.12
C TYR A 507 -29.26 -29.51 -0.33
N GLY A 508 -28.09 -29.41 -0.97
CA GLY A 508 -26.82 -29.20 -0.30
C GLY A 508 -26.81 -27.96 0.59
N LYS A 509 -27.28 -26.82 0.07
CA LYS A 509 -27.39 -25.55 0.83
C LYS A 509 -28.38 -25.66 1.99
N ASP A 510 -29.54 -26.30 1.77
CA ASP A 510 -30.57 -26.46 2.82
C ASP A 510 -30.04 -27.34 3.96
N VAL A 511 -29.33 -28.42 3.65
CA VAL A 511 -28.74 -29.31 4.65
C VAL A 511 -27.65 -28.58 5.45
N LEU A 512 -26.76 -27.83 4.82
CA LEU A 512 -25.73 -27.07 5.50
C LEU A 512 -26.33 -26.04 6.47
N LYS A 513 -27.37 -25.34 6.03
CA LYS A 513 -28.10 -24.35 6.84
C LYS A 513 -28.83 -25.00 8.00
N ALA A 514 -29.55 -26.07 7.75
CA ALA A 514 -30.33 -26.78 8.77
C ALA A 514 -29.46 -27.48 9.82
N MET A 515 -28.27 -27.94 9.42
CA MET A 515 -27.33 -28.63 10.31
C MET A 515 -26.45 -27.68 11.15
N LYS A 516 -26.61 -26.38 11.00
CA LYS A 516 -25.87 -25.35 11.76
C LYS A 516 -26.35 -25.42 13.24
N ASN A 517 -25.41 -25.63 14.16
CA ASN A 517 -25.67 -25.76 15.61
C ASN A 517 -26.49 -27.00 16.06
N VAL A 518 -26.60 -28.02 15.23
CA VAL A 518 -27.30 -29.27 15.56
C VAL A 518 -26.46 -30.15 16.51
N LYS A 519 -27.17 -30.94 17.35
CA LYS A 519 -26.54 -31.95 18.20
C LYS A 519 -26.95 -33.34 17.77
N ILE A 520 -25.99 -34.23 17.50
CA ILE A 520 -26.24 -35.64 17.28
C ILE A 520 -25.81 -36.42 18.53
N LYS A 521 -26.78 -37.11 19.16
CA LYS A 521 -26.56 -37.78 20.46
C LYS A 521 -25.89 -36.88 21.52
N GLY A 522 -26.35 -35.63 21.59
CA GLY A 522 -25.89 -34.67 22.60
C GLY A 522 -24.53 -34.01 22.29
N LYS A 523 -23.91 -34.31 21.13
CA LYS A 523 -22.65 -33.70 20.70
C LYS A 523 -22.88 -32.67 19.61
N ASN A 524 -22.30 -31.50 19.77
CA ASN A 524 -22.32 -30.47 18.73
C ASN A 524 -21.63 -30.96 17.47
N VAL A 525 -22.27 -30.79 16.32
CA VAL A 525 -21.71 -31.13 15.02
C VAL A 525 -21.46 -29.89 14.19
N ASN A 526 -20.36 -29.91 13.41
CA ASN A 526 -20.07 -28.95 12.38
C ASN A 526 -20.15 -29.68 11.03
N VAL A 527 -20.89 -29.10 10.08
CA VAL A 527 -21.08 -29.66 8.75
C VAL A 527 -20.55 -28.69 7.73
N GLU A 528 -19.66 -29.16 6.85
CA GLU A 528 -18.99 -28.37 5.81
C GLU A 528 -18.98 -29.13 4.48
N PRO A 529 -18.88 -28.44 3.33
CA PRO A 529 -18.63 -29.11 2.05
C PRO A 529 -17.31 -29.89 2.11
N ALA A 530 -17.29 -31.12 1.62
CA ALA A 530 -16.08 -31.92 1.55
C ALA A 530 -15.13 -31.31 0.51
N ASN A 531 -13.89 -31.01 0.91
CA ASN A 531 -12.84 -30.63 -0.05
C ASN A 531 -12.44 -31.86 -0.87
N GLY A 532 -12.46 -31.75 -2.20
CA GLY A 532 -12.03 -32.81 -3.10
C GLY A 532 -10.64 -33.35 -2.74
N LYS A 533 -10.39 -34.63 -3.01
CA LYS A 533 -9.14 -35.35 -2.70
C LYS A 533 -7.91 -34.52 -3.08
N ARG A 534 -7.16 -34.02 -2.10
CA ARG A 534 -5.76 -33.67 -2.31
C ARG A 534 -4.99 -34.97 -2.58
N ASN A 535 -4.58 -35.20 -3.84
CA ASN A 535 -3.58 -36.20 -4.14
C ASN A 535 -2.35 -35.95 -3.27
N ARG A 536 -2.15 -36.79 -2.24
CA ARG A 536 -0.86 -36.95 -1.58
C ARG A 536 0.03 -37.73 -2.54
N LYS A 537 0.97 -37.07 -3.18
CA LYS A 537 2.23 -37.62 -3.61
C LYS A 537 3.33 -37.08 -2.71
#